data_82eafd08c7499d0ffd865395c1f39f5c
#
_entry.id   82eafd08c7499d0ffd865395c1f39f5c
#
_cell.length_a   1.000
_cell.length_b   1.000
_cell.length_c   1.000
_cell.angle_alpha   90.00
_cell.angle_beta   90.00
_cell.angle_gamma   90.00
#
_symmetry.space_group_name_H-M   'P 1'
#
loop_
_entity.id
_entity.type
_entity.pdbx_description
1 polymer ?
#
loop_
_entity_poly.entity_id
_entity_poly.type
_entity_poly.pdbx_seq_one_letter_code
_entity_poly.pdbx_strand_id
1 'polypeptide(L)'
;MEKKNIGNLLALYPKPMTVVGAEVEGKVNWLVVGHTGIIGHDRILVSMSKSHHTNQGIKDSKKLSINLVSREMLPKADYVGSVSGASVDKSNVFDYHWGENGTPVIDASPLTMECAVVDIYETEGFDNFICSVANTYADPDVLDADGKLDYTRLKPVLFEFPTYS
;
A
#
# COMPACT_ATOMS: atom_id res chain seq x y z
N MET A 1 -15.35 -23.45 -26.85
CA MET A 1 -15.57 -21.99 -26.75
C MET A 1 -14.34 -21.26 -27.27
N GLU A 2 -14.57 -20.36 -28.18
CA GLU A 2 -13.48 -19.60 -28.80
C GLU A 2 -13.20 -18.33 -28.01
N LYS A 3 -11.91 -18.06 -27.72
CA LYS A 3 -11.52 -16.83 -27.03
C LYS A 3 -11.47 -15.66 -28.00
N LYS A 4 -11.85 -14.48 -27.53
CA LYS A 4 -11.77 -13.25 -28.31
C LYS A 4 -10.53 -12.46 -27.87
N ASN A 5 -9.85 -11.85 -28.80
CA ASN A 5 -8.79 -10.90 -28.51
C ASN A 5 -9.42 -9.55 -28.19
N ILE A 6 -9.27 -9.07 -26.97
CA ILE A 6 -9.83 -7.79 -26.49
C ILE A 6 -8.77 -6.69 -26.36
N GLY A 7 -7.61 -6.88 -26.98
CA GLY A 7 -6.56 -5.89 -27.03
C GLY A 7 -5.48 -6.09 -25.97
N ASN A 8 -4.70 -5.04 -25.74
CA ASN A 8 -3.54 -5.04 -24.81
C ASN A 8 -3.95 -4.60 -23.39
N LEU A 9 -4.94 -5.26 -22.83
CA LEU A 9 -5.49 -4.92 -21.53
C LEU A 9 -4.62 -5.44 -20.39
N LEU A 10 -4.34 -4.57 -19.38
CA LEU A 10 -3.72 -4.99 -18.12
C LEU A 10 -4.80 -5.65 -17.25
N ALA A 11 -4.89 -6.95 -17.32
CA ALA A 11 -6.03 -7.68 -16.77
C ALA A 11 -5.73 -8.48 -15.50
N LEU A 12 -4.77 -7.98 -14.68
CA LEU A 12 -4.44 -8.61 -13.40
C LEU A 12 -5.19 -7.94 -12.24
N TYR A 13 -6.50 -7.96 -12.31
CA TYR A 13 -7.38 -7.47 -11.26
C TYR A 13 -8.35 -8.57 -10.83
N PRO A 14 -8.92 -8.50 -9.62
CA PRO A 14 -8.74 -7.44 -8.63
C PRO A 14 -7.42 -7.56 -7.87
N LYS A 15 -6.97 -6.45 -7.31
CA LYS A 15 -5.82 -6.35 -6.42
C LYS A 15 -6.27 -5.91 -5.04
N PRO A 16 -5.56 -6.28 -3.96
CA PRO A 16 -5.88 -5.72 -2.66
C PRO A 16 -5.62 -4.21 -2.66
N MET A 17 -6.56 -3.46 -2.12
CA MET A 17 -6.40 -2.03 -1.92
C MET A 17 -5.48 -1.79 -0.73
N THR A 18 -4.51 -0.90 -0.88
CA THR A 18 -3.57 -0.57 0.17
C THR A 18 -3.50 0.93 0.40
N VAL A 19 -3.12 1.31 1.62
CA VAL A 19 -2.68 2.66 1.94
C VAL A 19 -1.19 2.59 2.24
N VAL A 20 -0.41 3.28 1.44
CA VAL A 20 1.02 3.43 1.65
C VAL A 20 1.25 4.64 2.54
N GLY A 21 2.03 4.46 3.60
CA GLY A 21 2.41 5.52 4.51
C GLY A 21 3.90 5.79 4.47
N ALA A 22 4.26 7.06 4.54
CA ALA A 22 5.64 7.49 4.62
C ALA A 22 5.72 8.87 5.26
N GLU A 23 6.89 9.22 5.76
CA GLU A 23 7.16 10.56 6.25
C GLU A 23 7.64 11.43 5.10
N VAL A 24 7.04 12.60 4.95
CA VAL A 24 7.40 13.59 3.93
C VAL A 24 7.57 14.92 4.65
N GLU A 25 8.77 15.49 4.61
CA GLU A 25 9.07 16.78 5.24
C GLU A 25 8.67 16.83 6.73
N GLY A 26 8.93 15.76 7.44
CA GLY A 26 8.64 15.67 8.88
C GLY A 26 7.20 15.33 9.23
N LYS A 27 6.34 15.09 8.26
CA LYS A 27 4.93 14.72 8.47
C LYS A 27 4.60 13.41 7.82
N VAL A 28 3.74 12.63 8.46
CA VAL A 28 3.21 11.41 7.86
C VAL A 28 2.25 11.79 6.72
N ASN A 29 2.40 11.13 5.58
CA ASN A 29 1.48 11.25 4.47
C ASN A 29 1.01 9.86 4.04
N TRP A 30 -0.21 9.79 3.54
CA TRP A 30 -0.88 8.57 3.14
C TRP A 30 -1.31 8.64 1.69
N LEU A 31 -1.20 7.51 0.99
CA LEU A 31 -1.60 7.41 -0.41
C LEU A 31 -2.25 6.05 -0.66
N VAL A 32 -3.37 6.04 -1.36
CA VAL A 32 -3.98 4.78 -1.82
C VAL A 32 -3.19 4.24 -3.01
N VAL A 33 -2.80 2.98 -2.92
CA VAL A 33 -2.05 2.30 -3.98
C VAL A 33 -2.71 0.95 -4.26
N GLY A 34 -3.14 0.76 -5.50
CA GLY A 34 -3.70 -0.50 -5.98
C GLY A 34 -2.70 -1.33 -6.80
N HIS A 35 -1.63 -0.71 -7.28
CA HIS A 35 -0.66 -1.40 -8.13
C HIS A 35 0.53 -1.87 -7.31
N THR A 36 0.39 -3.05 -6.72
CA THR A 36 1.41 -3.75 -5.96
C THR A 36 1.64 -5.13 -6.54
N GLY A 37 2.79 -5.70 -6.29
CA GLY A 37 3.09 -7.06 -6.76
C GLY A 37 4.18 -7.72 -5.94
N ILE A 38 4.25 -9.03 -6.07
CA ILE A 38 5.29 -9.84 -5.45
C ILE A 38 6.33 -10.17 -6.52
N ILE A 39 7.60 -9.93 -6.19
CA ILE A 39 8.72 -10.23 -7.08
C ILE A 39 9.57 -11.33 -6.42
N GLY A 40 9.72 -12.47 -7.11
CA GLY A 40 10.43 -13.60 -6.53
C GLY A 40 9.77 -14.08 -5.25
N HIS A 41 10.57 -14.38 -4.24
CA HIS A 41 10.06 -14.87 -2.96
C HIS A 41 10.28 -13.89 -1.81
N ASP A 42 10.91 -12.74 -2.06
CA ASP A 42 11.41 -11.86 -0.98
C ASP A 42 11.24 -10.37 -1.24
N ARG A 43 10.57 -9.98 -2.34
CA ARG A 43 10.40 -8.55 -2.69
C ARG A 43 8.96 -8.22 -2.99
N ILE A 44 8.61 -6.98 -2.70
CA ILE A 44 7.32 -6.38 -3.07
C ILE A 44 7.59 -5.15 -3.94
N LEU A 45 6.80 -5.04 -5.00
CA LEU A 45 6.79 -3.88 -5.89
C LEU A 45 5.60 -2.98 -5.53
N VAL A 46 5.86 -1.69 -5.40
CA VAL A 46 4.84 -0.66 -5.23
C VAL A 46 5.01 0.34 -6.37
N SER A 47 3.99 0.45 -7.23
CA SER A 47 4.03 1.33 -8.40
C SER A 47 3.22 2.59 -8.11
N MET A 48 3.88 3.75 -8.12
CA MET A 48 3.28 5.03 -7.73
C MET A 48 3.55 6.10 -8.77
N SER A 49 2.51 6.80 -9.19
CA SER A 49 2.67 7.92 -10.13
C SER A 49 3.64 8.96 -9.57
N LYS A 50 4.50 9.49 -10.43
CA LYS A 50 5.47 10.54 -10.06
C LYS A 50 4.82 11.82 -9.55
N SER A 51 3.55 12.05 -9.85
CA SER A 51 2.80 13.21 -9.37
C SER A 51 2.49 13.19 -7.88
N HIS A 52 2.66 12.04 -7.21
CA HIS A 52 2.30 11.90 -5.80
C HIS A 52 3.35 12.52 -4.88
N HIS A 53 2.87 13.31 -3.92
CA HIS A 53 3.69 13.98 -2.91
C HIS A 53 4.50 12.98 -2.06
N THR A 54 3.94 11.81 -1.77
CA THR A 54 4.54 10.77 -0.95
C THR A 54 5.86 10.24 -1.54
N ASN A 55 5.99 10.24 -2.87
CA ASN A 55 7.16 9.65 -3.54
C ASN A 55 8.48 10.28 -3.07
N GLN A 56 8.50 11.60 -2.88
CA GLN A 56 9.73 12.28 -2.44
C GLN A 56 10.15 11.81 -1.05
N GLY A 57 9.21 11.67 -0.13
CA GLY A 57 9.50 11.17 1.22
C GLY A 57 10.07 9.75 1.21
N ILE A 58 9.53 8.90 0.33
CA ILE A 58 10.04 7.53 0.18
C ILE A 58 11.45 7.53 -0.42
N LYS A 59 11.71 8.40 -1.39
CA LYS A 59 13.06 8.52 -1.98
C LYS A 59 14.08 8.99 -0.95
N ASP A 60 13.68 9.88 -0.07
CA ASP A 60 14.57 10.43 0.97
C ASP A 60 14.85 9.43 2.09
N SER A 61 13.81 8.75 2.60
CA SER A 61 13.94 7.85 3.75
C SER A 61 14.26 6.42 3.38
N LYS A 62 13.92 5.99 2.15
CA LYS A 62 13.98 4.59 1.70
C LYS A 62 13.10 3.66 2.52
N LYS A 63 12.00 4.17 3.06
CA LYS A 63 11.07 3.42 3.90
C LYS A 63 9.64 3.75 3.53
N LEU A 64 8.78 2.75 3.62
CA LEU A 64 7.33 2.93 3.49
C LEU A 64 6.61 1.82 4.25
N SER A 65 5.37 2.07 4.60
CA SER A 65 4.47 1.03 5.09
C SER A 65 3.41 0.73 4.05
N ILE A 66 2.99 -0.53 3.99
CA ILE A 66 1.88 -0.97 3.15
C ILE A 66 0.81 -1.50 4.08
N ASN A 67 -0.30 -0.78 4.18
CA ASN A 67 -1.40 -1.11 5.07
C ASN A 67 -2.58 -1.62 4.25
N LEU A 68 -3.02 -2.85 4.49
CA LEU A 68 -4.22 -3.37 3.81
C LEU A 68 -5.45 -2.62 4.30
N VAL A 69 -6.35 -2.32 3.37
CA VAL A 69 -7.57 -1.58 3.65
C VAL A 69 -8.68 -2.56 3.99
N SER A 70 -9.20 -2.46 5.21
CA SER A 70 -10.41 -3.17 5.60
C SER A 70 -11.63 -2.36 5.17
N ARG A 71 -12.81 -3.00 5.22
CA ARG A 71 -14.06 -2.34 4.88
C ARG A 71 -14.31 -1.09 5.73
N GLU A 72 -13.98 -1.16 7.02
CA GLU A 72 -14.17 -0.06 7.96
C GLU A 72 -13.27 1.14 7.65
N MET A 73 -12.11 0.91 7.05
CA MET A 73 -11.17 1.96 6.66
C MET A 73 -11.56 2.66 5.36
N LEU A 74 -12.48 2.10 4.58
CA LEU A 74 -12.72 2.56 3.22
C LEU A 74 -13.06 4.05 3.10
N PRO A 75 -13.91 4.65 3.95
CA PRO A 75 -14.19 6.09 3.85
C PRO A 75 -12.95 6.96 3.99
N LYS A 76 -12.07 6.64 4.95
CA LYS A 76 -10.82 7.39 5.14
C LYS A 76 -9.81 7.12 4.03
N ALA A 77 -9.73 5.88 3.56
CA ALA A 77 -8.86 5.52 2.44
C ALA A 77 -9.30 6.27 1.16
N ASP A 78 -10.58 6.31 0.89
CA ASP A 78 -11.12 7.04 -0.25
C ASP A 78 -10.79 8.53 -0.15
N TYR A 79 -10.91 9.12 1.04
CA TYR A 79 -10.54 10.51 1.25
C TYR A 79 -9.06 10.76 0.93
N VAL A 80 -8.14 9.96 1.49
CA VAL A 80 -6.70 10.19 1.24
C VAL A 80 -6.33 9.95 -0.22
N GLY A 81 -7.08 9.12 -0.92
CA GLY A 81 -6.90 8.89 -2.36
C GLY A 81 -7.41 10.02 -3.24
N SER A 82 -8.26 10.91 -2.70
CA SER A 82 -8.89 12.00 -3.45
C SER A 82 -8.21 13.34 -3.28
N VAL A 83 -7.27 13.48 -2.35
CA VAL A 83 -6.56 14.73 -2.05
C VAL A 83 -5.05 14.54 -2.12
N SER A 84 -4.32 15.63 -2.38
CA SER A 84 -2.86 15.60 -2.40
C SER A 84 -2.26 16.07 -1.08
N GLY A 85 -1.25 15.36 -0.59
CA GLY A 85 -0.49 15.77 0.59
C GLY A 85 0.27 17.09 0.39
N ALA A 86 0.50 17.50 -0.86
CA ALA A 86 1.10 18.81 -1.15
C ALA A 86 0.15 19.97 -0.82
N SER A 87 -1.16 19.73 -0.88
CA SER A 87 -2.19 20.75 -0.65
C SER A 87 -2.91 20.60 0.69
N VAL A 88 -2.98 19.37 1.21
CA VAL A 88 -3.76 19.01 2.41
C VAL A 88 -2.89 18.19 3.34
N ASP A 89 -2.90 18.52 4.63
CA ASP A 89 -2.26 17.72 5.66
C ASP A 89 -3.11 16.46 5.94
N LYS A 90 -2.60 15.31 5.57
CA LYS A 90 -3.28 14.02 5.75
C LYS A 90 -2.81 13.26 7.00
N SER A 91 -1.90 13.82 7.78
CA SER A 91 -1.26 13.10 8.89
C SER A 91 -2.23 12.60 9.95
N ASN A 92 -3.36 13.29 10.14
CA ASN A 92 -4.35 12.98 11.17
C ASN A 92 -5.52 12.12 10.68
N VAL A 93 -5.52 11.68 9.42
CA VAL A 93 -6.65 10.91 8.88
C VAL A 93 -6.76 9.53 9.54
N PHE A 94 -5.63 8.88 9.79
CA PHE A 94 -5.58 7.60 10.47
C PHE A 94 -4.88 7.71 11.81
N ASP A 95 -5.39 7.01 12.80
CA ASP A 95 -4.63 6.73 14.02
C ASP A 95 -3.53 5.73 13.65
N TYR A 96 -2.31 6.02 14.06
CA TYR A 96 -1.17 5.19 13.73
C TYR A 96 -0.13 5.19 14.85
N HIS A 97 0.77 4.24 14.79
CA HIS A 97 1.95 4.19 15.64
C HIS A 97 3.17 3.89 14.76
N TRP A 98 4.36 4.16 15.30
CA TRP A 98 5.59 3.88 14.57
C TRP A 98 5.95 2.41 14.74
N GLY A 99 6.21 1.72 13.62
CA GLY A 99 6.74 0.37 13.64
C GLY A 99 8.22 0.36 14.04
N GLU A 100 8.75 -0.82 14.27
CA GLU A 100 10.15 -0.99 14.70
C GLU A 100 11.16 -0.46 13.69
N ASN A 101 10.81 -0.43 12.41
CA ASN A 101 11.67 0.08 11.34
C ASN A 101 11.39 1.56 11.01
N GLY A 102 10.59 2.23 11.81
CA GLY A 102 10.35 3.67 11.68
C GLY A 102 9.38 4.07 10.58
N THR A 103 8.40 3.23 10.27
CA THR A 103 7.32 3.56 9.35
C THR A 103 5.99 3.70 10.09
N PRO A 104 5.05 4.51 9.58
CA PRO A 104 3.76 4.66 10.24
C PRO A 104 2.85 3.45 9.94
N VAL A 105 2.36 2.83 11.01
CA VAL A 105 1.49 1.65 10.96
C VAL A 105 0.08 2.07 11.35
N ILE A 106 -0.88 1.88 10.45
CA ILE A 106 -2.29 2.25 10.71
C ILE A 106 -2.89 1.28 11.71
N ASP A 107 -3.40 1.81 12.83
CA ASP A 107 -3.97 0.99 13.91
C ASP A 107 -5.16 0.17 13.43
N ALA A 108 -6.00 0.72 12.56
CA ALA A 108 -7.19 0.04 12.05
C ALA A 108 -6.90 -1.01 10.97
N SER A 109 -5.71 -1.02 10.39
CA SER A 109 -5.37 -1.98 9.33
C SER A 109 -5.16 -3.38 9.91
N PRO A 110 -5.78 -4.41 9.33
CA PRO A 110 -5.59 -5.78 9.82
C PRO A 110 -4.20 -6.35 9.54
N LEU A 111 -3.51 -5.79 8.56
CA LEU A 111 -2.16 -6.26 8.17
C LEU A 111 -1.36 -5.09 7.61
N THR A 112 -0.17 -4.89 8.16
CA THR A 112 0.77 -3.88 7.69
C THR A 112 2.14 -4.49 7.49
N MET A 113 2.76 -4.19 6.35
CA MET A 113 4.15 -4.53 6.07
C MET A 113 5.00 -3.27 6.14
N GLU A 114 6.04 -3.30 6.98
CA GLU A 114 7.08 -2.28 6.96
C GLU A 114 8.12 -2.66 5.92
N CYS A 115 8.39 -1.77 4.99
CA CYS A 115 9.26 -2.04 3.86
C CYS A 115 10.45 -1.11 3.81
N ALA A 116 11.58 -1.66 3.39
CA ALA A 116 12.77 -0.90 3.03
C ALA A 116 12.93 -0.92 1.51
N VAL A 117 13.10 0.26 0.91
CA VAL A 117 13.29 0.38 -0.54
C VAL A 117 14.71 -0.06 -0.87
N VAL A 118 14.85 -1.09 -1.69
CA VAL A 118 16.14 -1.62 -2.12
C VAL A 118 16.51 -1.20 -3.53
N ASP A 119 15.52 -0.83 -4.35
CA ASP A 119 15.75 -0.34 -5.71
C ASP A 119 14.54 0.47 -6.17
N ILE A 120 14.75 1.32 -7.16
CA ILE A 120 13.70 2.12 -7.78
C ILE A 120 13.84 1.95 -9.29
N TYR A 121 12.80 1.40 -9.91
CA TYR A 121 12.73 1.28 -11.36
C TYR A 121 11.77 2.35 -11.89
N GLU A 122 12.30 3.31 -12.62
CA GLU A 122 11.47 4.36 -13.19
C GLU A 122 10.93 3.93 -14.55
N THR A 123 9.62 4.02 -14.71
CA THR A 123 8.95 3.92 -16.00
C THR A 123 8.37 5.28 -16.34
N GLU A 124 7.83 5.45 -17.54
CA GLU A 124 7.24 6.72 -17.93
C GLU A 124 6.10 7.10 -16.97
N GLY A 125 6.29 8.17 -16.23
CA GLY A 125 5.29 8.71 -15.30
C GLY A 125 5.17 7.99 -13.96
N PHE A 126 5.94 6.92 -13.71
CA PHE A 126 5.84 6.16 -12.46
C PHE A 126 7.19 5.92 -11.82
N ASP A 127 7.19 5.94 -10.48
CA ASP A 127 8.26 5.39 -9.66
C ASP A 127 7.81 4.02 -9.18
N ASN A 128 8.58 2.99 -9.48
CA ASN A 128 8.30 1.62 -9.06
C ASN A 128 9.30 1.27 -7.97
N PHE A 129 8.83 1.28 -6.72
CA PHE A 129 9.68 1.00 -5.57
C PHE A 129 9.75 -0.50 -5.34
N ILE A 130 10.96 -1.04 -5.37
CA ILE A 130 11.22 -2.44 -5.08
C ILE A 130 11.68 -2.53 -3.64
N CYS A 131 10.96 -3.28 -2.83
CA CYS A 131 11.12 -3.29 -1.38
C CYS A 131 11.40 -4.68 -0.84
N SER A 132 12.24 -4.73 0.20
CA SER A 132 12.26 -5.87 1.12
C SER A 132 11.26 -5.62 2.24
N VAL A 133 10.73 -6.67 2.83
CA VAL A 133 9.82 -6.57 3.98
C VAL A 133 10.64 -6.75 5.26
N ALA A 134 10.68 -5.72 6.08
CA ALA A 134 11.40 -5.77 7.35
C ALA A 134 10.55 -6.41 8.46
N ASN A 135 9.28 -6.04 8.54
CA ASN A 135 8.34 -6.56 9.54
C ASN A 135 6.94 -6.65 8.95
N THR A 136 6.17 -7.61 9.42
CA THR A 136 4.74 -7.73 9.10
C THR A 136 3.96 -7.77 10.40
N TYR A 137 3.04 -6.82 10.57
CA TYR A 137 2.18 -6.73 11.74
C TYR A 137 0.77 -7.16 11.36
N ALA A 138 0.18 -8.01 12.16
CA ALA A 138 -1.17 -8.53 11.90
C ALA A 138 -2.01 -8.46 13.16
N ASP A 139 -3.30 -8.13 13.00
CA ASP A 139 -4.26 -8.24 14.09
C ASP A 139 -4.39 -9.71 14.50
N PRO A 140 -4.55 -10.00 15.80
CA PRO A 140 -4.76 -11.38 16.25
C PRO A 140 -5.93 -12.08 15.54
N ASP A 141 -6.96 -11.34 15.17
CA ASP A 141 -8.17 -11.87 14.51
C ASP A 141 -7.92 -12.48 13.13
N VAL A 142 -6.81 -12.13 12.48
CA VAL A 142 -6.46 -12.68 11.17
C VAL A 142 -5.40 -13.78 11.27
N LEU A 143 -5.05 -14.18 12.48
CA LEU A 143 -4.10 -15.26 12.73
C LEU A 143 -4.83 -16.55 13.09
N ASP A 144 -4.22 -17.69 12.74
CA ASP A 144 -4.72 -19.01 13.15
C ASP A 144 -4.22 -19.36 14.55
N ALA A 145 -4.56 -20.57 15.02
CA ALA A 145 -4.19 -21.06 16.35
C ALA A 145 -2.66 -21.16 16.55
N ASP A 146 -1.90 -21.29 15.45
CA ASP A 146 -0.44 -21.39 15.49
C ASP A 146 0.24 -20.02 15.34
N GLY A 147 -0.54 -18.93 15.31
CA GLY A 147 -0.03 -17.58 15.14
C GLY A 147 0.38 -17.25 13.72
N LYS A 148 -0.05 -18.03 12.74
CA LYS A 148 0.22 -17.78 11.32
C LYS A 148 -0.94 -17.03 10.67
N LEU A 149 -0.63 -16.28 9.64
CA LEU A 149 -1.64 -15.53 8.90
C LEU A 149 -2.63 -16.49 8.22
N ASP A 150 -3.90 -16.29 8.52
CA ASP A 150 -5.02 -17.00 7.88
C ASP A 150 -5.65 -16.07 6.84
N TYR A 151 -5.32 -16.31 5.57
CA TYR A 151 -5.78 -15.46 4.47
C TYR A 151 -7.30 -15.50 4.28
N THR A 152 -7.99 -16.52 4.80
CA THR A 152 -9.46 -16.57 4.73
C THR A 152 -10.12 -15.57 5.67
N ARG A 153 -9.40 -15.14 6.71
CA ARG A 153 -9.86 -14.13 7.67
C ARG A 153 -9.46 -12.72 7.27
N LEU A 154 -8.44 -12.60 6.45
CA LEU A 154 -7.98 -11.33 5.92
C LEU A 154 -8.89 -10.94 4.75
N LYS A 155 -9.78 -10.00 4.98
CA LYS A 155 -10.79 -9.59 4.00
C LYS A 155 -10.51 -8.19 3.49
N PRO A 156 -9.49 -8.01 2.64
CA PRO A 156 -9.14 -6.68 2.15
C PRO A 156 -10.20 -6.18 1.16
N VAL A 157 -10.34 -4.87 1.11
CA VAL A 157 -11.06 -4.23 0.00
C VAL A 157 -10.26 -4.49 -1.27
N LEU A 158 -10.95 -4.83 -2.35
CA LEU A 158 -10.32 -5.12 -3.63
C LEU A 158 -10.42 -3.92 -4.55
N PHE A 159 -9.37 -3.77 -5.33
CA PHE A 159 -9.23 -2.68 -6.28
C PHE A 159 -9.19 -3.22 -7.70
N GLU A 160 -9.96 -2.60 -8.60
CA GLU A 160 -9.80 -2.77 -10.04
C GLU A 160 -9.90 -1.39 -10.69
N PHE A 161 -8.96 -1.09 -11.58
CA PHE A 161 -8.93 0.22 -12.22
C PHE A 161 -10.08 0.38 -13.21
N PRO A 162 -10.82 1.52 -13.17
CA PRO A 162 -10.64 2.68 -12.31
C PRO A 162 -11.48 2.70 -11.02
N THR A 163 -12.10 1.60 -10.65
CA THR A 163 -13.05 1.55 -9.54
C THR A 163 -12.55 0.67 -8.40
N TYR A 164 -13.15 0.87 -7.22
CA TYR A 164 -12.96 0.01 -6.06
C TYR A 164 -14.12 -0.98 -5.94
N SER A 165 -13.86 -2.11 -5.36
CA SER A 165 -14.92 -3.04 -5.02
C SER A 165 -14.60 -3.85 -3.76
#